data_2942647d7db9f88f8189aa64ca65453a
#
_entry.id   2942647d7db9f88f8189aa64ca65453a
#
_cell.length_a   1.000
_cell.length_b   1.000
_cell.length_c   1.000
_cell.angle_alpha   90.00
_cell.angle_beta   90.00
_cell.angle_gamma   90.00
#
_symmetry.space_group_name_H-M   'P 1'
#
loop_
_entity.id
_entity.type
_entity.pdbx_description
1 polymer ?
#
loop_
_entity_poly.entity_id
_entity_poly.type
_entity_poly.pdbx_seq_one_letter_code
_entity_poly.pdbx_strand_id
1 'polypeptide(L)'
;MPDRDDLPLAGIRVVEFTHMVMGPTIGLILADLGADVTRIEPTGGDRTRELRGSGAGYFAMYNRNKRSICLDLKSEPGVQLAQRLVSCADVLVENFRPGVLQRLGLGYEAFVPDNPGLIYCSAKGFLSGPYENRVALDEVAQMMGGLAYMTGPTGRPLRAGASVIDVTGGMFGVIGILALLERRRRSGRGGRVNCSLFETTAFLVGQHMAQLAVTGKPAAPMPERVSAWAIYDVFDTADAQQIFVAVVSDAQWRAFCSTFSLFEFQSDPDLQTNNDRIAQRGRILPAIRTLFASRVRDDLLAQLEGIGVPAAKIARPEDLFADEQLNANEGLVEVTLPGGGAARLPALPVELDGHRCGLRLDLRHAGEDSRAVLGEVGVSEEELAALQRDGVVV
;
A
#
# COMPACT_ATOMS: atom_id res chain seq x y z
N MET A 1 -4.19 23.62 -1.10
CA MET A 1 -4.63 22.36 -1.76
C MET A 1 -5.02 22.72 -3.18
N PRO A 2 -4.67 21.92 -4.21
CA PRO A 2 -5.21 22.11 -5.55
C PRO A 2 -6.74 21.99 -5.49
N ASP A 3 -7.44 22.77 -6.31
CA ASP A 3 -8.87 22.62 -6.51
C ASP A 3 -9.18 21.19 -7.00
N ARG A 4 -10.37 20.67 -6.71
CA ARG A 4 -10.77 19.32 -7.17
C ARG A 4 -10.60 19.17 -8.69
N ASP A 5 -10.89 20.22 -9.43
CA ASP A 5 -10.87 20.23 -10.89
C ASP A 5 -9.44 20.24 -11.47
N ASP A 6 -8.43 20.54 -10.65
CA ASP A 6 -7.00 20.52 -11.05
C ASP A 6 -6.35 19.14 -10.82
N LEU A 7 -7.05 18.20 -10.17
CA LEU A 7 -6.48 16.88 -9.91
C LEU A 7 -6.53 15.98 -11.17
N PRO A 8 -5.53 15.08 -11.34
CA PRO A 8 -5.37 14.30 -12.59
C PRO A 8 -6.57 13.44 -12.98
N LEU A 9 -7.35 12.99 -12.00
CA LEU A 9 -8.53 12.15 -12.23
C LEU A 9 -9.86 12.87 -11.99
N ALA A 10 -9.84 14.22 -11.97
CA ALA A 10 -11.07 15.00 -11.92
C ALA A 10 -12.04 14.57 -13.04
N GLY A 11 -13.31 14.37 -12.68
CA GLY A 11 -14.35 13.91 -13.60
C GLY A 11 -14.38 12.40 -13.88
N ILE A 12 -13.42 11.61 -13.38
CA ILE A 12 -13.48 10.14 -13.47
C ILE A 12 -14.37 9.60 -12.36
N ARG A 13 -15.40 8.82 -12.74
CA ARG A 13 -16.38 8.20 -11.84
C ARG A 13 -16.00 6.74 -11.59
N VAL A 14 -15.84 6.39 -10.31
CA VAL A 14 -15.44 5.04 -9.87
C VAL A 14 -16.54 4.45 -8.98
N VAL A 15 -16.96 3.24 -9.27
CA VAL A 15 -17.80 2.44 -8.37
C VAL A 15 -16.97 1.30 -7.82
N GLU A 16 -16.93 1.14 -6.49
CA GLU A 16 -16.16 0.07 -5.87
C GLU A 16 -17.01 -0.87 -5.02
N PHE A 17 -16.81 -2.17 -5.24
CA PHE A 17 -17.34 -3.28 -4.43
C PHE A 17 -16.14 -3.94 -3.73
N THR A 18 -15.64 -3.27 -2.69
CA THR A 18 -14.38 -3.67 -2.07
C THR A 18 -14.50 -3.79 -0.55
N HIS A 19 -13.60 -4.57 0.04
CA HIS A 19 -13.49 -4.74 1.49
C HIS A 19 -12.03 -5.01 1.88
N MET A 20 -11.71 -4.92 3.17
CA MET A 20 -10.39 -5.12 3.75
C MET A 20 -9.36 -4.07 3.28
N VAL A 21 -8.33 -4.47 2.51
CA VAL A 21 -7.18 -3.60 2.19
C VAL A 21 -6.94 -3.43 0.70
N MET A 22 -6.72 -4.50 -0.07
CA MET A 22 -6.24 -4.41 -1.46
C MET A 22 -7.19 -3.59 -2.37
N GLY A 23 -8.48 -3.95 -2.38
CA GLY A 23 -9.47 -3.23 -3.16
C GLY A 23 -9.66 -1.78 -2.69
N PRO A 24 -9.88 -1.53 -1.37
CA PRO A 24 -9.97 -0.18 -0.83
C PRO A 24 -8.74 0.68 -1.10
N THR A 25 -7.52 0.10 -1.17
CA THR A 25 -6.31 0.82 -1.57
C THR A 25 -6.39 1.35 -3.00
N ILE A 26 -6.93 0.57 -3.94
CA ILE A 26 -7.16 1.03 -5.32
C ILE A 26 -8.07 2.25 -5.30
N GLY A 27 -9.24 2.15 -4.64
CA GLY A 27 -10.20 3.24 -4.55
C GLY A 27 -9.63 4.47 -3.84
N LEU A 28 -8.86 4.30 -2.76
CA LEU A 28 -8.20 5.40 -2.06
C LEU A 28 -7.24 6.18 -2.98
N ILE A 29 -6.35 5.47 -3.69
CA ILE A 29 -5.38 6.12 -4.57
C ILE A 29 -6.10 6.87 -5.69
N LEU A 30 -7.11 6.27 -6.31
CA LEU A 30 -7.92 6.94 -7.33
C LEU A 30 -8.65 8.17 -6.76
N ALA A 31 -9.24 8.04 -5.56
CA ALA A 31 -9.88 9.13 -4.86
C ALA A 31 -8.89 10.26 -4.55
N ASP A 32 -7.76 9.97 -3.92
CA ASP A 32 -6.73 10.98 -3.60
C ASP A 32 -6.25 11.70 -4.88
N LEU A 33 -6.17 11.01 -6.02
CA LEU A 33 -5.84 11.59 -7.33
C LEU A 33 -7.00 12.37 -7.99
N GLY A 34 -8.16 12.49 -7.35
CA GLY A 34 -9.26 13.36 -7.82
C GLY A 34 -10.50 12.64 -8.34
N ALA A 35 -10.49 11.32 -8.49
CA ALA A 35 -11.66 10.58 -8.94
C ALA A 35 -12.83 10.70 -7.95
N ASP A 36 -14.05 10.65 -8.47
CA ASP A 36 -15.28 10.54 -7.69
C ASP A 36 -15.56 9.07 -7.41
N VAL A 37 -15.18 8.62 -6.22
CA VAL A 37 -15.29 7.21 -5.83
C VAL A 37 -16.52 6.99 -4.97
N THR A 38 -17.45 6.17 -5.46
CA THR A 38 -18.60 5.68 -4.71
C THR A 38 -18.37 4.24 -4.27
N ARG A 39 -18.35 4.03 -2.98
CA ARG A 39 -18.23 2.72 -2.36
C ARG A 39 -19.61 2.14 -2.07
N ILE A 40 -19.87 0.93 -2.56
CA ILE A 40 -21.08 0.17 -2.27
C ILE A 40 -20.82 -0.79 -1.12
N GLU A 41 -21.55 -0.60 -0.02
CA GLU A 41 -21.49 -1.41 1.19
C GLU A 41 -22.79 -2.22 1.38
N PRO A 42 -22.75 -3.34 2.13
CA PRO A 42 -23.98 -3.99 2.62
C PRO A 42 -24.82 -3.03 3.47
N THR A 43 -26.12 -3.29 3.61
CA THR A 43 -27.04 -2.44 4.41
C THR A 43 -26.66 -2.28 5.88
N GLY A 44 -25.84 -3.19 6.42
CA GLY A 44 -25.24 -3.05 7.76
C GLY A 44 -23.88 -2.37 7.79
N GLY A 45 -23.40 -1.83 6.67
CA GLY A 45 -22.02 -1.32 6.52
C GLY A 45 -20.99 -2.45 6.29
N ASP A 46 -19.79 -2.06 5.89
CA ASP A 46 -18.67 -3.01 5.75
C ASP A 46 -18.17 -3.46 7.13
N ARG A 47 -18.03 -4.76 7.31
CA ARG A 47 -17.48 -5.35 8.54
C ARG A 47 -16.07 -4.85 8.88
N THR A 48 -15.31 -4.34 7.91
CA THR A 48 -13.99 -3.72 8.14
C THR A 48 -14.07 -2.52 9.09
N ARG A 49 -15.23 -1.87 9.20
CA ARG A 49 -15.47 -0.75 10.13
C ARG A 49 -15.35 -1.15 11.61
N GLU A 50 -15.62 -2.42 11.92
CA GLU A 50 -15.71 -2.95 13.28
C GLU A 50 -14.57 -3.90 13.64
N LEU A 51 -13.57 -4.05 12.76
CA LEU A 51 -12.43 -4.93 13.02
C LEU A 51 -11.66 -4.46 14.26
N ARG A 52 -11.14 -5.45 14.98
CA ARG A 52 -10.32 -5.25 16.19
C ARG A 52 -8.88 -5.68 15.96
N GLY A 53 -8.03 -5.42 16.95
CA GLY A 53 -6.62 -5.80 16.91
C GLY A 53 -5.90 -5.14 15.72
N SER A 54 -5.10 -5.91 14.98
CA SER A 54 -4.31 -5.41 13.83
C SER A 54 -5.16 -4.88 12.66
N GLY A 55 -6.45 -5.23 12.60
CA GLY A 55 -7.38 -4.75 11.57
C GLY A 55 -8.11 -3.45 11.92
N ALA A 56 -8.01 -2.95 13.14
CA ALA A 56 -8.80 -1.81 13.63
C ALA A 56 -8.57 -0.51 12.82
N GLY A 57 -7.40 -0.36 12.23
CA GLY A 57 -7.04 0.82 11.42
C GLY A 57 -7.39 0.71 9.93
N TYR A 58 -7.84 -0.45 9.43
CA TYR A 58 -8.00 -0.65 7.99
C TYR A 58 -9.02 0.29 7.36
N PHE A 59 -10.21 0.39 7.97
CA PHE A 59 -11.24 1.24 7.41
C PHE A 59 -10.79 2.71 7.36
N ALA A 60 -10.27 3.24 8.46
CA ALA A 60 -9.82 4.62 8.55
C ALA A 60 -8.70 4.94 7.54
N MET A 61 -7.73 4.02 7.38
CA MET A 61 -6.59 4.24 6.48
C MET A 61 -6.98 4.26 5.00
N TYR A 62 -7.94 3.40 4.58
CA TYR A 62 -8.14 3.12 3.15
C TYR A 62 -9.46 3.68 2.57
N ASN A 63 -10.23 4.51 3.30
CA ASN A 63 -11.55 4.91 2.84
C ASN A 63 -11.88 6.42 2.89
N ARG A 64 -10.89 7.29 3.13
CA ARG A 64 -11.08 8.74 2.95
C ARG A 64 -11.32 9.09 1.48
N ASN A 65 -11.88 10.24 1.23
CA ASN A 65 -12.17 10.79 -0.11
C ASN A 65 -13.16 9.94 -0.95
N LYS A 66 -13.92 9.03 -0.29
CA LYS A 66 -14.92 8.18 -0.94
C LYS A 66 -16.30 8.49 -0.41
N ARG A 67 -17.30 8.45 -1.30
CA ARG A 67 -18.71 8.45 -0.92
C ARG A 67 -19.13 7.03 -0.51
N SER A 68 -20.06 6.91 0.44
CA SER A 68 -20.59 5.63 0.93
C SER A 68 -22.07 5.52 0.64
N ILE A 69 -22.47 4.41 -0.01
CA ILE A 69 -23.87 4.01 -0.14
C ILE A 69 -24.04 2.57 0.35
N CYS A 70 -25.21 2.28 0.92
CA CYS A 70 -25.55 0.94 1.37
C CYS A 70 -26.67 0.34 0.51
N LEU A 71 -26.39 -0.82 -0.10
CA LEU A 71 -27.33 -1.56 -0.95
C LEU A 71 -27.44 -3.03 -0.54
N ASP A 72 -28.67 -3.56 -0.51
CA ASP A 72 -28.89 -5.01 -0.40
C ASP A 72 -28.73 -5.68 -1.77
N LEU A 73 -27.54 -6.14 -2.10
CA LEU A 73 -27.25 -6.88 -3.33
C LEU A 73 -27.83 -8.31 -3.36
N LYS A 74 -28.56 -8.74 -2.33
CA LYS A 74 -29.33 -9.99 -2.38
C LYS A 74 -30.74 -9.78 -2.94
N SER A 75 -31.22 -8.55 -2.96
CA SER A 75 -32.49 -8.14 -3.54
C SER A 75 -32.32 -7.75 -5.00
N GLU A 76 -33.31 -8.05 -5.83
CA GLU A 76 -33.31 -7.64 -7.24
C GLU A 76 -33.25 -6.11 -7.40
N PRO A 77 -34.02 -5.29 -6.65
CA PRO A 77 -33.92 -3.84 -6.74
C PRO A 77 -32.53 -3.30 -6.37
N GLY A 78 -31.87 -3.87 -5.37
CA GLY A 78 -30.50 -3.47 -5.00
C GLY A 78 -29.48 -3.76 -6.08
N VAL A 79 -29.60 -4.90 -6.77
CA VAL A 79 -28.75 -5.23 -7.93
C VAL A 79 -29.03 -4.26 -9.09
N GLN A 80 -30.28 -3.93 -9.38
CA GLN A 80 -30.65 -2.98 -10.43
C GLN A 80 -30.08 -1.58 -10.15
N LEU A 81 -30.12 -1.11 -8.90
CA LEU A 81 -29.48 0.15 -8.51
C LEU A 81 -27.98 0.12 -8.72
N ALA A 82 -27.33 -0.97 -8.32
CA ALA A 82 -25.90 -1.15 -8.55
C ALA A 82 -25.56 -1.15 -10.06
N GLN A 83 -26.38 -1.80 -10.90
CA GLN A 83 -26.22 -1.78 -12.35
C GLN A 83 -26.36 -0.36 -12.93
N ARG A 84 -27.35 0.43 -12.47
CA ARG A 84 -27.50 1.84 -12.89
C ARG A 84 -26.26 2.66 -12.57
N LEU A 85 -25.68 2.50 -11.38
CA LEU A 85 -24.46 3.19 -10.96
C LEU A 85 -23.26 2.81 -11.83
N VAL A 86 -23.06 1.52 -12.08
CA VAL A 86 -21.94 1.02 -12.89
C VAL A 86 -22.07 1.42 -14.36
N SER A 87 -23.30 1.46 -14.89
CA SER A 87 -23.53 1.91 -16.28
C SER A 87 -23.10 3.35 -16.54
N CYS A 88 -23.08 4.18 -15.48
CA CYS A 88 -22.61 5.57 -15.53
C CYS A 88 -21.15 5.75 -15.10
N ALA A 89 -20.44 4.67 -14.73
CA ALA A 89 -19.10 4.74 -14.23
C ALA A 89 -18.04 4.62 -15.33
N ASP A 90 -16.88 5.23 -15.09
CA ASP A 90 -15.66 5.05 -15.89
C ASP A 90 -14.87 3.82 -15.48
N VAL A 91 -14.87 3.54 -14.18
CA VAL A 91 -14.11 2.45 -13.56
C VAL A 91 -15.01 1.71 -12.58
N LEU A 92 -14.97 0.38 -12.61
CA LEU A 92 -15.45 -0.49 -11.56
C LEU A 92 -14.25 -1.17 -10.90
N VAL A 93 -14.21 -1.17 -9.56
CA VAL A 93 -13.19 -1.90 -8.77
C VAL A 93 -13.89 -2.93 -7.89
N GLU A 94 -13.40 -4.17 -7.91
CA GLU A 94 -13.93 -5.23 -7.03
C GLU A 94 -12.81 -6.11 -6.48
N ASN A 95 -13.04 -6.70 -5.29
CA ASN A 95 -12.14 -7.70 -4.71
C ASN A 95 -12.91 -8.87 -4.06
N PHE A 96 -14.06 -9.22 -4.60
CA PHE A 96 -14.80 -10.39 -4.18
C PHE A 96 -14.19 -11.69 -4.73
N ARG A 97 -14.64 -12.81 -4.18
CA ARG A 97 -14.26 -14.12 -4.71
C ARG A 97 -14.68 -14.25 -6.18
N PRO A 98 -13.88 -14.95 -7.01
CA PRO A 98 -14.20 -15.14 -8.42
C PRO A 98 -15.64 -15.60 -8.64
N GLY A 99 -16.31 -15.00 -9.61
CA GLY A 99 -17.68 -15.34 -10.00
C GLY A 99 -18.80 -14.74 -9.14
N VAL A 100 -18.52 -14.05 -8.03
CA VAL A 100 -19.56 -13.45 -7.18
C VAL A 100 -20.31 -12.35 -7.93
N LEU A 101 -19.61 -11.32 -8.44
CA LEU A 101 -20.27 -10.24 -9.18
C LEU A 101 -20.88 -10.71 -10.48
N GLN A 102 -20.29 -11.69 -11.16
CA GLN A 102 -20.87 -12.28 -12.38
C GLN A 102 -22.23 -12.90 -12.10
N ARG A 103 -22.40 -13.65 -11.00
CA ARG A 103 -23.69 -14.24 -10.60
C ARG A 103 -24.75 -13.20 -10.24
N LEU A 104 -24.33 -12.02 -9.80
CA LEU A 104 -25.22 -10.89 -9.51
C LEU A 104 -25.53 -10.04 -10.75
N GLY A 105 -25.06 -10.42 -11.94
CA GLY A 105 -25.23 -9.60 -13.14
C GLY A 105 -24.40 -8.32 -13.14
N LEU A 106 -23.34 -8.26 -12.31
CA LEU A 106 -22.42 -7.13 -12.16
C LEU A 106 -21.02 -7.46 -12.72
N GLY A 107 -20.90 -8.50 -13.56
CA GLY A 107 -19.66 -8.84 -14.25
C GLY A 107 -19.39 -7.92 -15.46
N TYR A 108 -18.15 -7.89 -15.92
CA TYR A 108 -17.70 -7.03 -17.02
C TYR A 108 -18.58 -7.16 -18.27
N GLU A 109 -18.94 -8.37 -18.65
CA GLU A 109 -19.74 -8.66 -19.85
C GLU A 109 -21.14 -8.06 -19.81
N ALA A 110 -21.69 -7.82 -18.63
CA ALA A 110 -23.01 -7.22 -18.48
C ALA A 110 -23.02 -5.74 -18.90
N PHE A 111 -21.87 -5.07 -18.85
CA PHE A 111 -21.80 -3.61 -19.10
C PHE A 111 -21.19 -3.22 -20.44
N VAL A 112 -20.36 -4.08 -21.04
CA VAL A 112 -19.65 -3.76 -22.30
C VAL A 112 -20.56 -3.36 -23.45
N PRO A 113 -21.76 -3.95 -23.65
CA PRO A 113 -22.64 -3.56 -24.73
C PRO A 113 -23.08 -2.09 -24.65
N ASP A 114 -23.38 -1.60 -23.45
CA ASP A 114 -23.91 -0.25 -23.21
C ASP A 114 -22.83 0.75 -22.77
N ASN A 115 -21.77 0.27 -22.13
CA ASN A 115 -20.61 1.08 -21.70
C ASN A 115 -19.29 0.45 -22.18
N PRO A 116 -18.96 0.52 -23.46
CA PRO A 116 -17.71 -0.04 -24.00
C PRO A 116 -16.45 0.67 -23.47
N GLY A 117 -16.62 1.83 -22.85
CA GLY A 117 -15.55 2.60 -22.21
C GLY A 117 -15.22 2.16 -20.77
N LEU A 118 -16.01 1.28 -20.17
CA LEU A 118 -15.81 0.83 -18.79
C LEU A 118 -14.47 0.13 -18.61
N ILE A 119 -13.74 0.53 -17.56
CA ILE A 119 -12.56 -0.17 -17.08
C ILE A 119 -12.96 -0.98 -15.85
N TYR A 120 -12.87 -2.30 -15.94
CA TYR A 120 -13.25 -3.24 -14.89
C TYR A 120 -12.01 -3.81 -14.21
N CYS A 121 -11.73 -3.41 -12.98
CA CYS A 121 -10.57 -3.84 -12.21
C CYS A 121 -10.96 -4.88 -11.16
N SER A 122 -10.41 -6.09 -11.29
CA SER A 122 -10.55 -7.16 -10.31
C SER A 122 -9.25 -7.36 -9.54
N ALA A 123 -9.30 -7.10 -8.22
CA ALA A 123 -8.22 -7.38 -7.29
C ALA A 123 -8.38 -8.81 -6.74
N LYS A 124 -7.49 -9.71 -7.14
CA LYS A 124 -7.62 -11.16 -6.94
C LYS A 124 -6.49 -11.73 -6.07
N GLY A 125 -6.67 -12.96 -5.61
CA GLY A 125 -5.58 -13.73 -4.99
C GLY A 125 -4.51 -14.15 -5.99
N PHE A 126 -4.95 -14.58 -7.19
CA PHE A 126 -4.11 -15.10 -8.26
C PHE A 126 -4.62 -14.61 -9.63
N LEU A 127 -3.71 -14.39 -10.57
CA LEU A 127 -4.07 -14.19 -11.98
C LEU A 127 -4.55 -15.51 -12.60
N SER A 128 -4.90 -15.47 -13.88
CA SER A 128 -5.36 -16.65 -14.63
C SER A 128 -4.31 -17.77 -14.63
N GLY A 129 -4.73 -18.96 -14.25
CA GLY A 129 -3.87 -20.11 -14.13
C GLY A 129 -4.41 -21.18 -13.19
N PRO A 130 -3.60 -22.16 -12.78
CA PRO A 130 -4.04 -23.28 -11.94
C PRO A 130 -4.58 -22.87 -10.57
N TYR A 131 -4.23 -21.68 -10.09
CA TYR A 131 -4.63 -21.17 -8.76
C TYR A 131 -5.73 -20.11 -8.80
N GLU A 132 -6.22 -19.72 -9.98
CA GLU A 132 -7.15 -18.60 -10.17
C GLU A 132 -8.35 -18.61 -9.20
N ASN A 133 -8.89 -19.79 -8.89
CA ASN A 133 -10.06 -19.95 -8.03
C ASN A 133 -9.73 -20.26 -6.56
N ARG A 134 -8.46 -20.25 -6.18
CA ARG A 134 -8.06 -20.46 -4.78
C ARG A 134 -8.30 -19.22 -3.94
N VAL A 135 -8.64 -19.44 -2.68
CA VAL A 135 -8.73 -18.37 -1.68
C VAL A 135 -7.33 -17.91 -1.30
N ALA A 136 -7.11 -16.60 -1.29
CA ALA A 136 -5.88 -15.99 -0.84
C ALA A 136 -6.16 -14.80 0.07
N LEU A 137 -5.20 -14.52 0.91
CA LEU A 137 -5.05 -13.33 1.74
C LEU A 137 -3.60 -12.86 1.59
N ASP A 138 -3.30 -11.64 2.02
CA ASP A 138 -1.94 -11.10 2.05
C ASP A 138 -0.91 -12.09 2.63
N GLU A 139 -1.18 -12.63 3.82
CA GLU A 139 -0.30 -13.61 4.48
C GLU A 139 -0.12 -14.89 3.68
N VAL A 140 -1.20 -15.40 3.08
CA VAL A 140 -1.13 -16.61 2.23
C VAL A 140 -0.23 -16.38 1.04
N ALA A 141 -0.35 -15.22 0.39
CA ALA A 141 0.49 -14.86 -0.74
C ALA A 141 1.95 -14.67 -0.33
N GLN A 142 2.22 -14.05 0.82
CA GLN A 142 3.57 -13.90 1.35
C GLN A 142 4.24 -15.25 1.64
N MET A 143 3.49 -16.22 2.21
CA MET A 143 4.01 -17.56 2.45
C MET A 143 4.28 -18.32 1.14
N MET A 144 3.34 -18.29 0.20
CA MET A 144 3.46 -19.01 -1.07
C MET A 144 4.51 -18.39 -2.01
N GLY A 145 4.62 -17.07 -2.02
CA GLY A 145 5.49 -16.32 -2.93
C GLY A 145 6.91 -16.11 -2.42
N GLY A 146 7.29 -16.67 -1.27
CA GLY A 146 8.65 -16.65 -0.74
C GLY A 146 9.03 -15.40 0.07
N LEU A 147 8.16 -14.39 0.17
CA LEU A 147 8.47 -13.19 0.94
C LEU A 147 8.60 -13.50 2.44
N ALA A 148 7.71 -14.34 2.98
CA ALA A 148 7.78 -14.74 4.38
C ALA A 148 9.06 -15.55 4.69
N TYR A 149 9.52 -16.39 3.76
CA TYR A 149 10.82 -17.06 3.87
C TYR A 149 11.96 -16.05 3.93
N MET A 150 11.95 -15.04 3.07
CA MET A 150 13.00 -14.01 3.03
C MET A 150 12.99 -13.09 4.26
N THR A 151 11.83 -12.88 4.91
CA THR A 151 11.68 -11.98 6.06
C THR A 151 12.12 -12.62 7.38
N GLY A 152 11.78 -13.87 7.61
CA GLY A 152 12.10 -14.59 8.85
C GLY A 152 13.44 -15.29 8.82
N PRO A 153 13.96 -15.72 9.98
CA PRO A 153 15.16 -16.57 10.05
C PRO A 153 14.85 -17.98 9.49
N THR A 154 15.91 -18.73 9.15
CA THR A 154 15.80 -20.10 8.65
C THR A 154 14.89 -20.95 9.54
N GLY A 155 13.94 -21.64 8.92
CA GLY A 155 12.97 -22.50 9.61
C GLY A 155 11.84 -21.77 10.34
N ARG A 156 11.81 -20.43 10.32
CA ARG A 156 10.74 -19.63 10.94
C ARG A 156 10.30 -18.49 10.03
N PRO A 157 9.54 -18.79 8.95
CA PRO A 157 9.07 -17.76 8.05
C PRO A 157 8.17 -16.76 8.79
N LEU A 158 8.34 -15.47 8.51
CA LEU A 158 7.57 -14.37 9.08
C LEU A 158 6.99 -13.51 7.97
N ARG A 159 5.71 -13.13 8.09
CA ARG A 159 5.16 -12.10 7.21
C ARG A 159 5.82 -10.75 7.50
N ALA A 160 5.80 -9.84 6.52
CA ALA A 160 6.12 -8.44 6.75
C ALA A 160 5.15 -7.80 7.75
N GLY A 161 5.62 -6.83 8.52
CA GLY A 161 4.85 -6.18 9.60
C GLY A 161 3.66 -5.34 9.13
N ALA A 162 3.51 -5.10 7.83
CA ALA A 162 2.39 -4.39 7.21
C ALA A 162 1.71 -5.28 6.16
N SER A 163 0.50 -4.91 5.70
CA SER A 163 -0.20 -5.55 4.57
C SER A 163 0.44 -5.15 3.24
N VAL A 164 1.73 -5.48 3.11
CA VAL A 164 2.58 -4.97 2.01
C VAL A 164 2.12 -5.48 0.65
N ILE A 165 1.61 -6.70 0.58
CA ILE A 165 1.14 -7.29 -0.67
C ILE A 165 -0.23 -6.74 -1.07
N ASP A 166 -1.13 -6.53 -0.12
CA ASP A 166 -2.41 -5.86 -0.36
C ASP A 166 -2.19 -4.45 -0.93
N VAL A 167 -1.31 -3.66 -0.29
CA VAL A 167 -1.06 -2.28 -0.71
C VAL A 167 -0.38 -2.23 -2.07
N THR A 168 0.69 -2.99 -2.29
CA THR A 168 1.41 -2.99 -3.58
C THR A 168 0.58 -3.62 -4.69
N GLY A 169 -0.20 -4.67 -4.41
CA GLY A 169 -1.17 -5.23 -5.35
C GLY A 169 -2.23 -4.22 -5.76
N GLY A 170 -2.72 -3.42 -4.80
CA GLY A 170 -3.61 -2.29 -5.08
C GLY A 170 -2.95 -1.23 -5.98
N MET A 171 -1.67 -0.90 -5.74
CA MET A 171 -0.90 0.01 -6.61
C MET A 171 -0.79 -0.53 -8.04
N PHE A 172 -0.54 -1.83 -8.23
CA PHE A 172 -0.56 -2.44 -9.57
C PHE A 172 -1.93 -2.37 -10.24
N GLY A 173 -3.02 -2.50 -9.46
CA GLY A 173 -4.38 -2.27 -9.94
C GLY A 173 -4.55 -0.84 -10.49
N VAL A 174 -4.09 0.16 -9.74
CA VAL A 174 -4.12 1.57 -10.19
C VAL A 174 -3.28 1.78 -11.45
N ILE A 175 -2.05 1.23 -11.51
CA ILE A 175 -1.22 1.30 -12.72
C ILE A 175 -1.96 0.74 -13.94
N GLY A 176 -2.63 -0.41 -13.80
CA GLY A 176 -3.44 -1.00 -14.85
C GLY A 176 -4.62 -0.11 -15.26
N ILE A 177 -5.32 0.49 -14.29
CA ILE A 177 -6.43 1.42 -14.56
C ILE A 177 -5.93 2.64 -15.33
N LEU A 178 -4.85 3.29 -14.87
CA LEU A 178 -4.27 4.47 -15.54
C LEU A 178 -3.83 4.15 -16.97
N ALA A 179 -3.21 3.00 -17.19
CA ALA A 179 -2.82 2.54 -18.53
C ALA A 179 -4.04 2.36 -19.45
N LEU A 180 -5.15 1.82 -18.94
CA LEU A 180 -6.38 1.68 -19.70
C LEU A 180 -7.13 3.00 -19.88
N LEU A 181 -7.08 3.94 -18.94
CA LEU A 181 -7.61 5.30 -19.11
C LEU A 181 -6.88 6.01 -20.25
N GLU A 182 -5.55 5.92 -20.30
CA GLU A 182 -4.76 6.49 -21.41
C GLU A 182 -5.08 5.81 -22.75
N ARG A 183 -5.19 4.49 -22.78
CA ARG A 183 -5.64 3.78 -24.00
C ARG A 183 -7.05 4.22 -24.44
N ARG A 184 -7.97 4.38 -23.49
CA ARG A 184 -9.35 4.79 -23.73
C ARG A 184 -9.44 6.18 -24.38
N ARG A 185 -8.57 7.14 -24.01
CA ARG A 185 -8.52 8.48 -24.64
C ARG A 185 -8.35 8.39 -26.16
N ARG A 186 -7.63 7.38 -26.64
CA ARG A 186 -7.35 7.19 -28.08
C ARG A 186 -8.35 6.29 -28.77
N SER A 187 -8.87 5.27 -28.08
CA SER A 187 -9.68 4.21 -28.70
C SER A 187 -11.17 4.28 -28.39
N GLY A 188 -11.58 5.09 -27.41
CA GLY A 188 -12.94 5.09 -26.85
C GLY A 188 -13.29 3.83 -26.04
N ARG A 189 -12.36 2.86 -25.92
CA ARG A 189 -12.64 1.54 -25.33
C ARG A 189 -11.90 1.36 -24.02
N GLY A 190 -12.63 0.93 -23.00
CA GLY A 190 -12.11 0.47 -21.73
C GLY A 190 -11.49 -0.93 -21.79
N GLY A 191 -11.67 -1.73 -20.77
CA GLY A 191 -11.18 -3.10 -20.72
C GLY A 191 -11.07 -3.65 -19.31
N ARG A 192 -10.48 -4.85 -19.19
CA ARG A 192 -10.25 -5.50 -17.90
C ARG A 192 -8.84 -5.26 -17.38
N VAL A 193 -8.75 -5.03 -16.08
CA VAL A 193 -7.51 -5.07 -15.29
C VAL A 193 -7.67 -6.18 -14.26
N ASN A 194 -6.74 -7.11 -14.22
CA ASN A 194 -6.62 -8.05 -13.12
C ASN A 194 -5.29 -7.78 -12.42
N CYS A 195 -5.31 -7.53 -11.12
CA CYS A 195 -4.14 -7.48 -10.26
C CYS A 195 -4.28 -8.56 -9.16
N SER A 196 -3.17 -9.02 -8.63
CA SER A 196 -3.19 -10.17 -7.73
C SER A 196 -2.20 -10.08 -6.60
N LEU A 197 -2.48 -10.82 -5.53
CA LEU A 197 -1.59 -10.91 -4.37
C LEU A 197 -0.35 -11.77 -4.69
N PHE A 198 -0.54 -12.94 -5.29
CA PHE A 198 0.56 -13.90 -5.48
C PHE A 198 1.60 -13.40 -6.46
N GLU A 199 1.19 -12.93 -7.64
CA GLU A 199 2.12 -12.42 -8.66
C GLU A 199 2.80 -11.12 -8.21
N THR A 200 2.13 -10.31 -7.39
CA THR A 200 2.75 -9.16 -6.70
C THR A 200 3.85 -9.64 -5.75
N THR A 201 3.59 -10.69 -4.96
CA THR A 201 4.63 -11.26 -4.09
C THR A 201 5.81 -11.77 -4.90
N ALA A 202 5.56 -12.53 -5.98
CA ALA A 202 6.61 -13.04 -6.85
C ALA A 202 7.43 -11.90 -7.49
N PHE A 203 6.78 -10.80 -7.88
CA PHE A 203 7.46 -9.62 -8.41
C PHE A 203 8.40 -8.99 -7.37
N LEU A 204 7.95 -8.86 -6.11
CA LEU A 204 8.78 -8.29 -5.03
C LEU A 204 10.00 -9.14 -4.69
N VAL A 205 9.88 -10.48 -4.73
CA VAL A 205 11.02 -11.38 -4.47
C VAL A 205 11.81 -11.69 -5.74
N GLY A 206 11.45 -11.13 -6.88
CA GLY A 206 12.07 -11.39 -8.18
C GLY A 206 13.59 -11.18 -8.21
N GLN A 207 14.12 -10.22 -7.43
CA GLN A 207 15.56 -10.02 -7.26
C GLN A 207 16.28 -11.27 -6.70
N HIS A 208 15.64 -12.03 -5.80
CA HIS A 208 16.22 -13.25 -5.22
C HIS A 208 16.11 -14.43 -6.17
N MET A 209 15.09 -14.47 -7.02
CA MET A 209 15.01 -15.42 -8.12
C MET A 209 16.13 -15.14 -9.15
N ALA A 210 16.36 -13.88 -9.49
CA ALA A 210 17.44 -13.46 -10.36
C ALA A 210 18.82 -13.77 -9.73
N GLN A 211 19.00 -13.58 -8.43
CA GLN A 211 20.21 -13.95 -7.71
C GLN A 211 20.54 -15.45 -7.88
N LEU A 212 19.55 -16.33 -7.72
CA LEU A 212 19.74 -17.76 -7.97
C LEU A 212 20.16 -18.03 -9.42
N ALA A 213 19.50 -17.40 -10.39
CA ALA A 213 19.81 -17.59 -11.80
C ALA A 213 21.24 -17.14 -12.16
N VAL A 214 21.69 -16.03 -11.57
CA VAL A 214 23.04 -15.47 -11.82
C VAL A 214 24.15 -16.23 -11.09
N THR A 215 23.89 -16.63 -9.85
CA THR A 215 24.94 -17.17 -8.97
C THR A 215 24.94 -18.70 -8.85
N GLY A 216 23.84 -19.36 -9.26
CA GLY A 216 23.59 -20.77 -9.02
C GLY A 216 23.34 -21.14 -7.56
N LYS A 217 23.20 -20.12 -6.66
CA LYS A 217 23.02 -20.32 -5.22
C LYS A 217 21.71 -19.65 -4.76
N PRO A 218 20.86 -20.37 -4.00
CA PRO A 218 19.64 -19.77 -3.46
C PRO A 218 19.98 -18.63 -2.48
N ALA A 219 19.12 -17.60 -2.45
CA ALA A 219 19.23 -16.52 -1.47
C ALA A 219 18.96 -17.06 -0.06
N ALA A 220 19.84 -16.72 0.88
CA ALA A 220 19.55 -16.92 2.30
C ALA A 220 18.49 -15.91 2.80
N PRO A 221 17.69 -16.25 3.81
CA PRO A 221 16.78 -15.31 4.46
C PRO A 221 17.51 -14.02 4.90
N MET A 222 16.80 -12.90 4.95
CA MET A 222 17.38 -11.60 5.26
C MET A 222 18.18 -11.56 6.59
N PRO A 223 17.75 -12.23 7.68
CA PRO A 223 18.54 -12.29 8.91
C PRO A 223 19.89 -13.01 8.77
N GLU A 224 20.05 -13.90 7.79
CA GLU A 224 21.22 -14.75 7.59
C GLU A 224 21.99 -14.42 6.31
N ARG A 225 21.54 -13.40 5.57
CA ARG A 225 22.19 -13.02 4.32
C ARG A 225 23.61 -12.53 4.53
N VAL A 226 24.46 -12.79 3.59
CA VAL A 226 25.69 -12.03 3.43
C VAL A 226 25.30 -10.67 2.84
N SER A 227 25.50 -9.60 3.60
CA SER A 227 25.20 -8.24 3.13
C SER A 227 26.07 -7.88 1.92
N ALA A 228 25.53 -7.07 1.01
CA ALA A 228 26.28 -6.49 -0.09
C ALA A 228 27.31 -5.43 0.36
N TRP A 229 27.27 -5.01 1.65
CA TRP A 229 28.20 -4.07 2.26
C TRP A 229 28.68 -4.56 3.61
N ALA A 230 29.88 -4.18 3.99
CA ALA A 230 30.50 -4.61 5.25
C ALA A 230 29.75 -4.05 6.47
N ILE A 231 29.46 -2.76 6.48
CA ILE A 231 28.63 -2.11 7.48
C ILE A 231 27.27 -1.81 6.83
N TYR A 232 26.27 -2.59 7.20
CA TYR A 232 24.88 -2.45 6.80
C TYR A 232 24.05 -3.22 7.82
N ASP A 233 23.88 -2.63 9.01
CA ASP A 233 23.36 -3.35 10.16
C ASP A 233 22.72 -2.40 11.18
N VAL A 234 22.05 -2.96 12.18
CA VAL A 234 21.54 -2.26 13.36
C VAL A 234 22.51 -2.45 14.51
N PHE A 235 22.77 -1.35 15.23
CA PHE A 235 23.68 -1.32 16.37
C PHE A 235 22.99 -0.77 17.60
N ASP A 236 23.31 -1.33 18.78
CA ASP A 236 22.87 -0.80 20.05
C ASP A 236 23.78 0.35 20.49
N THR A 237 23.22 1.31 21.22
CA THR A 237 23.88 2.54 21.68
C THR A 237 23.88 2.63 23.21
N ALA A 238 24.69 3.53 23.79
CA ALA A 238 24.87 3.67 25.23
C ALA A 238 23.58 4.02 26.00
N ASP A 239 22.65 4.67 25.34
CA ASP A 239 21.35 5.09 25.87
C ASP A 239 20.25 4.03 25.67
N ALA A 240 20.61 2.77 25.45
CA ALA A 240 19.72 1.64 25.22
C ALA A 240 18.76 1.85 24.01
N GLN A 241 19.21 2.63 23.03
CA GLN A 241 18.54 2.83 21.77
C GLN A 241 19.21 2.03 20.66
N GLN A 242 18.68 2.12 19.45
CA GLN A 242 19.25 1.47 18.27
C GLN A 242 19.43 2.46 17.12
N ILE A 243 20.48 2.25 16.33
CA ILE A 243 20.77 3.00 15.11
C ILE A 243 21.07 2.02 13.97
N PHE A 244 20.44 2.24 12.81
CA PHE A 244 20.84 1.60 11.56
C PHE A 244 21.92 2.42 10.89
N VAL A 245 22.97 1.77 10.38
CA VAL A 245 24.08 2.43 9.67
C VAL A 245 24.45 1.67 8.43
N ALA A 246 24.65 2.41 7.31
CA ALA A 246 25.00 1.85 6.00
C ALA A 246 26.23 2.57 5.42
N VAL A 247 27.37 1.91 5.34
CA VAL A 247 28.57 2.40 4.63
C VAL A 247 28.63 1.72 3.28
N VAL A 248 28.24 2.45 2.22
CA VAL A 248 27.97 1.88 0.89
C VAL A 248 29.00 2.26 -0.18
N SER A 249 30.03 3.07 0.19
CA SER A 249 31.11 3.43 -0.73
C SER A 249 32.47 3.51 -0.01
N ASP A 250 33.56 3.43 -0.79
CA ASP A 250 34.91 3.55 -0.25
C ASP A 250 35.20 4.97 0.28
N ALA A 251 34.56 6.00 -0.28
CA ALA A 251 34.65 7.37 0.24
C ALA A 251 34.01 7.46 1.63
N GLN A 252 32.81 6.89 1.81
CA GLN A 252 32.14 6.83 3.11
C GLN A 252 32.93 6.00 4.12
N TRP A 253 33.54 4.89 3.70
CA TRP A 253 34.41 4.10 4.56
C TRP A 253 35.57 4.91 5.10
N ARG A 254 36.28 5.66 4.25
CA ARG A 254 37.40 6.52 4.68
C ARG A 254 36.95 7.62 5.64
N ALA A 255 35.85 8.30 5.29
CA ALA A 255 35.27 9.34 6.16
C ALA A 255 34.84 8.76 7.53
N PHE A 256 34.18 7.59 7.52
CA PHE A 256 33.77 6.87 8.72
C PHE A 256 34.98 6.52 9.60
N CYS A 257 36.03 5.91 9.05
CA CYS A 257 37.22 5.56 9.79
C CYS A 257 37.91 6.79 10.38
N SER A 258 38.03 7.88 9.63
CA SER A 258 38.60 9.14 10.13
C SER A 258 37.79 9.73 11.27
N THR A 259 36.46 9.82 11.13
CA THR A 259 35.58 10.41 12.15
C THR A 259 35.59 9.65 13.45
N PHE A 260 35.64 8.33 13.37
CA PHE A 260 35.63 7.46 14.56
C PHE A 260 37.03 7.00 15.02
N SER A 261 38.09 7.60 14.46
CA SER A 261 39.50 7.30 14.82
C SER A 261 39.88 5.83 14.62
N LEU A 262 39.32 5.18 13.63
CA LEU A 262 39.60 3.79 13.26
C LEU A 262 40.74 3.71 12.25
N PHE A 263 41.87 4.34 12.58
CA PHE A 263 43.03 4.50 11.67
C PHE A 263 43.66 3.16 11.28
N GLU A 264 43.62 2.15 12.15
CA GLU A 264 44.08 0.80 11.85
C GLU A 264 43.23 0.16 10.73
N PHE A 265 41.91 0.36 10.74
CA PHE A 265 41.03 -0.13 9.67
C PHE A 265 41.20 0.68 8.38
N GLN A 266 41.46 1.97 8.50
CA GLN A 266 41.65 2.85 7.34
C GLN A 266 42.90 2.52 6.55
N SER A 267 44.00 2.16 7.24
CA SER A 267 45.30 1.86 6.63
C SER A 267 45.48 0.38 6.29
N ASP A 268 44.57 -0.49 6.68
CA ASP A 268 44.66 -1.93 6.46
C ASP A 268 44.49 -2.25 4.95
N PRO A 269 45.49 -2.89 4.32
CA PRO A 269 45.40 -3.25 2.91
C PRO A 269 44.30 -4.27 2.61
N ASP A 270 43.85 -5.08 3.58
CA ASP A 270 42.79 -6.04 3.46
C ASP A 270 41.39 -5.42 3.60
N LEU A 271 41.27 -4.09 3.73
CA LEU A 271 40.01 -3.38 3.92
C LEU A 271 39.80 -2.27 2.86
N GLN A 272 40.58 -2.25 1.79
CA GLN A 272 40.55 -1.15 0.82
C GLN A 272 39.34 -1.16 -0.08
N THR A 273 38.81 -2.32 -0.47
CA THR A 273 37.62 -2.44 -1.26
C THR A 273 36.43 -2.93 -0.44
N ASN A 274 35.21 -2.68 -0.94
CA ASN A 274 34.00 -3.19 -0.29
C ASN A 274 34.01 -4.72 -0.19
N ASN A 275 34.48 -5.43 -1.22
CA ASN A 275 34.53 -6.89 -1.21
C ASN A 275 35.49 -7.43 -0.13
N ASP A 276 36.64 -6.79 0.02
CA ASP A 276 37.60 -7.14 1.09
C ASP A 276 36.96 -6.94 2.48
N ARG A 277 36.31 -5.81 2.66
CA ARG A 277 35.60 -5.51 3.93
C ARG A 277 34.45 -6.49 4.21
N ILE A 278 33.72 -6.96 3.18
CA ILE A 278 32.71 -8.01 3.34
C ILE A 278 33.34 -9.30 3.86
N ALA A 279 34.47 -9.70 3.29
CA ALA A 279 35.21 -10.89 3.78
C ALA A 279 35.66 -10.76 5.24
N GLN A 280 35.93 -9.53 5.68
CA GLN A 280 36.40 -9.20 7.04
C GLN A 280 35.31 -8.72 8.01
N ARG A 281 34.00 -8.91 7.67
CA ARG A 281 32.90 -8.49 8.56
C ARG A 281 33.00 -9.00 9.98
N GLY A 282 33.48 -10.23 10.15
CA GLY A 282 33.71 -10.84 11.48
C GLY A 282 34.69 -10.08 12.36
N ARG A 283 35.59 -9.30 11.77
CA ARG A 283 36.56 -8.43 12.49
C ARG A 283 36.02 -7.01 12.63
N ILE A 284 35.36 -6.48 11.61
CA ILE A 284 34.87 -5.10 11.57
C ILE A 284 33.68 -4.90 12.52
N LEU A 285 32.65 -5.73 12.42
CA LEU A 285 31.39 -5.49 13.14
C LEU A 285 31.51 -5.52 14.66
N PRO A 286 32.29 -6.43 15.30
CA PRO A 286 32.50 -6.38 16.75
C PRO A 286 33.12 -5.07 17.23
N ALA A 287 34.11 -4.54 16.48
CA ALA A 287 34.75 -3.27 16.82
C ALA A 287 33.76 -2.10 16.74
N ILE A 288 32.92 -2.07 15.67
CA ILE A 288 31.87 -1.04 15.50
C ILE A 288 30.80 -1.17 16.60
N ARG A 289 30.38 -2.37 16.96
CA ARG A 289 29.42 -2.60 18.06
C ARG A 289 29.96 -2.06 19.38
N THR A 290 31.22 -2.34 19.72
CA THR A 290 31.86 -1.80 20.92
C THR A 290 31.92 -0.27 20.90
N LEU A 291 32.28 0.30 19.76
CA LEU A 291 32.37 1.75 19.58
C LEU A 291 30.97 2.42 19.79
N PHE A 292 29.94 1.88 19.18
CA PHE A 292 28.60 2.47 19.24
C PHE A 292 27.92 2.26 20.60
N ALA A 293 28.14 1.11 21.24
CA ALA A 293 27.65 0.85 22.60
C ALA A 293 28.18 1.84 23.65
N SER A 294 29.26 2.59 23.36
CA SER A 294 29.80 3.63 24.22
C SER A 294 29.31 5.05 23.90
N ARG A 295 28.43 5.23 22.93
CA ARG A 295 27.97 6.53 22.42
C ARG A 295 26.47 6.66 22.43
N VAL A 296 25.98 7.88 22.61
CA VAL A 296 24.54 8.21 22.52
C VAL A 296 24.10 8.23 21.05
N ARG A 297 22.92 7.70 20.80
CA ARG A 297 22.36 7.53 19.43
C ARG A 297 22.32 8.83 18.63
N ASP A 298 21.80 9.91 19.22
CA ASP A 298 21.58 11.17 18.50
C ASP A 298 22.90 11.86 18.14
N ASP A 299 23.93 11.71 18.99
CA ASP A 299 25.29 12.19 18.68
C ASP A 299 25.91 11.39 17.53
N LEU A 300 25.70 10.07 17.51
CA LEU A 300 26.14 9.21 16.40
C LEU A 300 25.45 9.59 15.09
N LEU A 301 24.12 9.81 15.14
CA LEU A 301 23.34 10.20 13.97
C LEU A 301 23.87 11.49 13.37
N ALA A 302 24.03 12.53 14.19
CA ALA A 302 24.57 13.82 13.74
C ALA A 302 25.97 13.71 13.12
N GLN A 303 26.88 12.90 13.73
CA GLN A 303 28.22 12.67 13.19
C GLN A 303 28.19 11.95 11.84
N LEU A 304 27.33 10.91 11.69
CA LEU A 304 27.21 10.12 10.47
C LEU A 304 26.59 10.94 9.33
N GLU A 305 25.55 11.72 9.62
CA GLU A 305 24.94 12.65 8.68
C GLU A 305 25.94 13.71 8.21
N GLY A 306 26.73 14.27 9.13
CA GLY A 306 27.77 15.29 8.82
C GLY A 306 28.84 14.81 7.86
N ILE A 307 29.04 13.49 7.72
CA ILE A 307 30.01 12.89 6.78
C ILE A 307 29.34 12.18 5.60
N GLY A 308 28.01 12.31 5.44
CA GLY A 308 27.26 11.72 4.33
C GLY A 308 27.16 10.19 4.40
N VAL A 309 27.23 9.60 5.59
CA VAL A 309 26.98 8.16 5.81
C VAL A 309 25.51 7.95 6.16
N PRO A 310 24.74 7.19 5.36
CA PRO A 310 23.35 6.89 5.67
C PRO A 310 23.20 6.23 7.04
N ALA A 311 22.39 6.84 7.89
CA ALA A 311 22.03 6.32 9.20
C ALA A 311 20.58 6.68 9.53
N ALA A 312 19.95 5.89 10.40
CA ALA A 312 18.59 6.14 10.84
C ALA A 312 18.34 5.62 12.26
N LYS A 313 17.54 6.35 13.02
CA LYS A 313 16.93 5.81 14.24
C LYS A 313 15.88 4.76 13.88
N ILE A 314 15.69 3.75 14.74
CA ILE A 314 14.64 2.75 14.55
C ILE A 314 13.36 3.33 15.13
N ALA A 315 12.41 3.69 14.25
CA ALA A 315 11.14 4.26 14.63
C ALA A 315 10.06 3.17 14.79
N ARG A 316 9.08 3.43 15.65
CA ARG A 316 7.84 2.68 15.74
C ARG A 316 6.75 3.43 14.95
N PRO A 317 5.64 2.76 14.55
CA PRO A 317 4.56 3.43 13.84
C PRO A 317 4.01 4.65 14.57
N GLU A 318 3.91 4.62 15.90
CA GLU A 318 3.44 5.74 16.72
C GLU A 318 4.38 6.95 16.72
N ASP A 319 5.68 6.75 16.52
CA ASP A 319 6.67 7.84 16.46
C ASP A 319 6.45 8.72 15.21
N LEU A 320 5.83 8.16 14.17
CA LEU A 320 5.57 8.85 12.91
C LEU A 320 4.58 10.03 13.06
N PHE A 321 3.75 10.03 14.10
CA PHE A 321 2.87 11.17 14.37
C PHE A 321 3.65 12.46 14.72
N ALA A 322 4.84 12.31 15.29
CA ALA A 322 5.73 13.42 15.66
C ALA A 322 6.89 13.60 14.65
N ASP A 323 6.97 12.79 13.59
CA ASP A 323 8.04 12.84 12.62
C ASP A 323 8.04 14.16 11.84
N GLU A 324 9.18 14.85 11.79
CA GLU A 324 9.31 16.17 11.18
C GLU A 324 9.04 16.15 9.67
N GLN A 325 9.51 15.11 8.96
CA GLN A 325 9.31 14.98 7.51
C GLN A 325 7.83 14.78 7.16
N LEU A 326 7.11 13.95 7.94
CA LEU A 326 5.69 13.72 7.73
C LEU A 326 4.83 14.91 8.15
N ASN A 327 5.26 15.69 9.14
CA ASN A 327 4.57 16.90 9.59
C ASN A 327 4.85 18.11 8.70
N ALA A 328 5.96 18.12 7.98
CA ALA A 328 6.20 19.07 6.92
C ALA A 328 5.37 18.69 5.67
N ASN A 329 5.01 19.67 4.87
CA ASN A 329 4.39 19.44 3.56
C ASN A 329 3.15 18.52 3.55
N GLU A 330 2.29 18.62 4.56
CA GLU A 330 1.01 17.89 4.60
C GLU A 330 1.17 16.37 4.42
N GLY A 331 2.26 15.78 4.94
CA GLY A 331 2.51 14.34 4.87
C GLY A 331 1.53 13.48 5.67
N LEU A 332 0.77 14.11 6.59
CA LEU A 332 -0.33 13.51 7.33
C LEU A 332 -1.62 14.30 7.06
N VAL A 333 -2.72 13.59 6.84
CA VAL A 333 -4.07 14.16 6.72
C VAL A 333 -4.89 13.84 7.97
N GLU A 334 -5.64 14.81 8.48
CA GLU A 334 -6.52 14.62 9.62
C GLU A 334 -7.87 14.09 9.15
N VAL A 335 -8.34 13.00 9.75
CA VAL A 335 -9.63 12.36 9.47
C VAL A 335 -10.41 12.22 10.77
N THR A 336 -11.74 12.31 10.69
CA THR A 336 -12.65 12.02 11.81
C THR A 336 -12.92 10.53 11.88
N LEU A 337 -12.66 9.89 13.02
CA LEU A 337 -12.88 8.46 13.20
C LEU A 337 -14.38 8.15 13.40
N PRO A 338 -14.88 6.99 12.92
CA PRO A 338 -16.30 6.60 13.07
C PRO A 338 -16.80 6.57 14.53
N GLY A 339 -15.91 6.32 15.49
CA GLY A 339 -16.21 6.31 16.93
C GLY A 339 -16.07 7.68 17.61
N GLY A 340 -15.84 8.74 16.86
CA GLY A 340 -15.50 10.08 17.35
C GLY A 340 -13.99 10.28 17.61
N GLY A 341 -13.56 11.53 17.62
CA GLY A 341 -12.14 11.90 17.67
C GLY A 341 -11.49 12.00 16.31
N ALA A 342 -10.31 12.64 16.26
CA ALA A 342 -9.53 12.81 15.05
C ALA A 342 -8.29 11.91 15.06
N ALA A 343 -7.86 11.49 13.88
CA ALA A 343 -6.59 10.81 13.68
C ALA A 343 -5.84 11.46 12.49
N ARG A 344 -4.52 11.54 12.62
CA ARG A 344 -3.65 11.99 11.52
C ARG A 344 -3.06 10.76 10.83
N LEU A 345 -3.40 10.57 9.57
CA LEU A 345 -3.01 9.39 8.80
C LEU A 345 -2.14 9.78 7.61
N PRO A 346 -1.24 8.89 7.14
CA PRO A 346 -0.37 9.19 6.00
C PRO A 346 -1.17 9.62 4.75
N ALA A 347 -0.77 10.73 4.16
CA ALA A 347 -1.22 11.14 2.83
C ALA A 347 -0.69 10.19 1.76
N LEU A 348 -1.24 10.26 0.55
CA LEU A 348 -0.66 9.57 -0.60
C LEU A 348 0.79 10.05 -0.79
N PRO A 349 1.80 9.14 -0.89
CA PRO A 349 3.21 9.53 -0.95
C PRO A 349 3.63 9.99 -2.37
N VAL A 350 2.86 10.93 -2.92
CA VAL A 350 3.09 11.51 -4.25
C VAL A 350 2.91 13.02 -4.16
N GLU A 351 3.80 13.75 -4.80
CA GLU A 351 3.69 15.18 -5.04
C GLU A 351 3.51 15.42 -6.54
N LEU A 352 2.50 16.19 -6.90
CA LEU A 352 2.23 16.60 -8.26
C LEU A 352 2.44 18.11 -8.33
N ASP A 353 3.38 18.55 -9.14
CA ASP A 353 3.76 19.96 -9.26
C ASP A 353 4.07 20.64 -7.90
N GLY A 354 4.68 19.87 -6.97
CA GLY A 354 5.03 20.33 -5.62
C GLY A 354 3.86 20.32 -4.62
N HIS A 355 2.70 19.79 -4.99
CA HIS A 355 1.52 19.70 -4.13
C HIS A 355 1.16 18.25 -3.80
N ARG A 356 0.73 18.01 -2.58
CA ARG A 356 0.18 16.71 -2.17
C ARG A 356 -1.32 16.64 -2.38
N CYS A 357 -1.81 15.42 -2.63
CA CYS A 357 -3.24 15.14 -2.67
C CYS A 357 -3.79 15.10 -1.24
N GLY A 358 -4.58 16.10 -0.86
CA GLY A 358 -5.11 16.25 0.49
C GLY A 358 -6.45 15.55 0.74
N LEU A 359 -6.99 15.77 1.94
CA LEU A 359 -8.35 15.35 2.30
C LEU A 359 -9.37 16.29 1.66
N ARG A 360 -10.29 15.76 0.87
CA ARG A 360 -11.43 16.49 0.28
C ARG A 360 -12.76 16.04 0.83
N LEU A 361 -12.86 14.77 1.21
CA LEU A 361 -14.02 14.17 1.82
C LEU A 361 -13.57 13.28 2.98
N ASP A 362 -14.08 13.57 4.17
CA ASP A 362 -13.77 12.81 5.38
C ASP A 362 -14.36 11.39 5.32
N LEU A 363 -14.00 10.55 6.27
CA LEU A 363 -14.57 9.22 6.40
C LEU A 363 -16.09 9.28 6.56
N ARG A 364 -16.79 8.62 5.66
CA ARG A 364 -18.26 8.63 5.66
C ARG A 364 -18.83 7.54 6.57
N HIS A 365 -19.97 7.84 7.18
CA HIS A 365 -20.79 6.77 7.78
C HIS A 365 -21.35 5.85 6.70
N ALA A 366 -21.72 4.64 7.08
CA ALA A 366 -22.32 3.69 6.15
C ALA A 366 -23.63 4.27 5.58
N GLY A 367 -23.73 4.34 4.24
CA GLY A 367 -24.91 4.86 3.55
C GLY A 367 -25.09 6.38 3.55
N GLU A 368 -24.17 7.14 4.13
CA GLU A 368 -24.31 8.59 4.31
C GLU A 368 -24.61 9.35 3.01
N ASP A 369 -24.10 8.88 1.89
CA ASP A 369 -24.28 9.54 0.59
C ASP A 369 -25.37 8.88 -0.28
N SER A 370 -26.14 7.90 0.26
CA SER A 370 -27.12 7.12 -0.52
C SER A 370 -28.11 8.00 -1.29
N ARG A 371 -28.68 9.02 -0.64
CA ARG A 371 -29.63 9.94 -1.27
C ARG A 371 -29.02 10.71 -2.45
N ALA A 372 -27.86 11.32 -2.22
CA ALA A 372 -27.21 12.14 -3.23
C ALA A 372 -26.77 11.28 -4.44
N VAL A 373 -26.08 10.17 -4.17
CA VAL A 373 -25.55 9.28 -5.21
C VAL A 373 -26.66 8.65 -6.04
N LEU A 374 -27.74 8.16 -5.42
CA LEU A 374 -28.86 7.56 -6.12
C LEU A 374 -29.67 8.60 -6.91
N GLY A 375 -29.79 9.83 -6.40
CA GLY A 375 -30.37 10.94 -7.13
C GLY A 375 -29.63 11.27 -8.43
N GLU A 376 -28.29 11.18 -8.45
CA GLU A 376 -27.48 11.40 -9.66
C GLU A 376 -27.76 10.39 -10.78
N VAL A 377 -28.26 9.19 -10.45
CA VAL A 377 -28.66 8.16 -11.41
C VAL A 377 -30.16 8.08 -11.61
N GLY A 378 -30.89 9.14 -11.21
CA GLY A 378 -32.30 9.34 -11.49
C GLY A 378 -33.27 8.59 -10.57
N VAL A 379 -32.86 8.21 -9.37
CA VAL A 379 -33.79 7.71 -8.32
C VAL A 379 -34.51 8.91 -7.71
N SER A 380 -35.84 8.90 -7.79
CA SER A 380 -36.66 9.96 -7.18
C SER A 380 -36.74 9.82 -5.66
N GLU A 381 -37.08 10.89 -4.97
CA GLU A 381 -37.28 10.87 -3.51
C GLU A 381 -38.37 9.88 -3.08
N GLU A 382 -39.41 9.71 -3.88
CA GLU A 382 -40.50 8.75 -3.64
C GLU A 382 -40.00 7.30 -3.79
N GLU A 383 -39.23 7.02 -4.84
CA GLU A 383 -38.59 5.72 -5.09
C GLU A 383 -37.60 5.41 -3.98
N LEU A 384 -36.74 6.37 -3.59
CA LEU A 384 -35.79 6.20 -2.50
C LEU A 384 -36.48 5.87 -1.17
N ALA A 385 -37.57 6.60 -0.84
CA ALA A 385 -38.33 6.33 0.39
C ALA A 385 -38.98 4.92 0.38
N ALA A 386 -39.40 4.42 -0.76
CA ALA A 386 -39.90 3.06 -0.90
C ALA A 386 -38.76 2.03 -0.67
N LEU A 387 -37.62 2.20 -1.34
CA LEU A 387 -36.44 1.35 -1.22
C LEU A 387 -35.90 1.29 0.22
N GLN A 388 -35.96 2.42 0.95
CA GLN A 388 -35.58 2.46 2.35
C GLN A 388 -36.56 1.71 3.25
N ARG A 389 -37.89 1.85 3.01
CA ARG A 389 -38.89 1.06 3.76
C ARG A 389 -38.73 -0.43 3.56
N ASP A 390 -38.34 -0.83 2.36
CA ASP A 390 -38.14 -2.24 1.99
C ASP A 390 -36.76 -2.77 2.44
N GLY A 391 -35.91 -1.93 3.05
CA GLY A 391 -34.58 -2.28 3.51
C GLY A 391 -33.55 -2.54 2.40
N VAL A 392 -33.83 -2.09 1.17
CA VAL A 392 -32.93 -2.23 0.01
C VAL A 392 -31.80 -1.21 0.06
N VAL A 393 -32.11 -0.01 0.58
CA VAL A 393 -31.17 1.12 0.75
C VAL A 393 -31.18 1.56 2.21
N VAL A 394 -30.01 1.93 2.72
CA VAL A 394 -29.87 2.57 4.04
C VAL A 394 -29.19 3.92 3.86
#